data_c865d8f72f8d42b01371ad1bf7ca935a
#
_entry.id   c865d8f72f8d42b01371ad1bf7ca935a
#
_cell.length_a   1.000
_cell.length_b   1.000
_cell.length_c   1.000
_cell.angle_alpha   90.00
_cell.angle_beta   90.00
_cell.angle_gamma   90.00
#
_symmetry.space_group_name_H-M   'P 1'
#
loop_
_entity.id
_entity.type
_entity.pdbx_description
1 polymer ?
#
loop_
_entity_poly.entity_id
_entity_poly.type
_entity_poly.pdbx_seq_one_letter_code
_entity_poly.pdbx_strand_id
1 'polypeptide(L)'
;MSMMRLALLVAFAVVGLARSVAAQSVQSPSGEAIYQRRCATCHERPADGRTPSRETLQAMTATRILRTLDFGAMMTIAYQLNREERDAVARFLGRSDADAPPPPAAFCRDRSVRLDAANAPSWNGWSPSRDNARYAPAALAGLTADVVPRLRLKWAFGFDGDISAFSQPTVIGKQVFIGSAGGVVHALHADSGCLQWTFQANGPIRSAIVAAPVDGRHLLLFGDLTGWFYALDASTGRQIWRQRPDPHEAVRLSAPPVVHDGVAYIPVASWEESRSLNPEYPCCTFRGSVVALRVRDGSQVWKAYTIPTEAQPTGKTPVGTPTLGPSGVGVWGSPTLDVKRRRLYVTTGNNYSLPATTTSDAIMALDLDTGRIVWSKQMLPNDVYNSGCSTTPKGPTCPEGNGPDYDFGSPAILVSTTPFDKAQGAPSESRGAGGRELLLAGQKSGVVWAVDPDKDGEVMWETRVGQGGINGGVQWGMASDGEYVYAASSDAVATRTATARILDPKVGGGLSALRIADGSTVWRAAPAPCADRPNCSPAQSAALTAIPGVVFSGALDGHLRAYSTRDGTVIWDVDTIRSYDTVNGVKASGGAIDGPGAVVSGGMVFVNSGYMRFGGQPGNVLLAFALP
;
A
#
# COMPACT_ATOMS: atom_id res chain seq x y z
N MET A 1 -40.46 -91.54 -22.05
CA MET A 1 -39.78 -91.29 -23.34
C MET A 1 -38.90 -90.04 -23.14
N SER A 2 -37.61 -90.36 -23.02
CA SER A 2 -36.51 -89.50 -22.61
C SER A 2 -35.86 -88.88 -23.81
N MET A 3 -35.49 -87.56 -23.72
CA MET A 3 -34.46 -86.97 -24.59
C MET A 3 -33.50 -86.15 -23.74
N MET A 4 -32.34 -86.64 -23.55
CA MET A 4 -31.17 -86.09 -22.92
C MET A 4 -30.52 -85.08 -23.88
N ARG A 5 -30.36 -83.82 -23.49
CA ARG A 5 -29.58 -82.84 -24.24
C ARG A 5 -28.26 -82.52 -23.51
N LEU A 6 -27.21 -82.82 -24.22
CA LEU A 6 -25.80 -82.60 -23.89
C LEU A 6 -25.46 -81.10 -24.00
N ALA A 7 -25.02 -80.42 -22.94
CA ALA A 7 -24.53 -79.07 -22.98
C ALA A 7 -22.98 -79.07 -22.93
N LEU A 8 -22.36 -78.58 -24.02
CA LEU A 8 -20.93 -78.28 -24.10
C LEU A 8 -20.62 -76.98 -23.33
N LEU A 9 -19.77 -77.12 -22.33
CA LEU A 9 -19.16 -75.94 -21.67
C LEU A 9 -17.88 -75.53 -22.43
N VAL A 10 -17.89 -74.37 -23.07
CA VAL A 10 -16.70 -73.74 -23.64
C VAL A 10 -16.16 -72.78 -22.58
N ALA A 11 -15.01 -73.07 -22.00
CA ALA A 11 -14.31 -72.21 -21.09
C ALA A 11 -13.50 -71.15 -21.87
N PHE A 12 -13.92 -69.87 -21.82
CA PHE A 12 -13.10 -68.76 -22.28
C PHE A 12 -12.18 -68.32 -21.16
N ALA A 13 -10.86 -68.56 -21.31
CA ALA A 13 -9.82 -68.00 -20.47
C ALA A 13 -9.59 -66.51 -20.87
N VAL A 14 -10.11 -65.59 -20.07
CA VAL A 14 -9.80 -64.16 -20.20
C VAL A 14 -8.49 -63.90 -19.47
N VAL A 15 -7.38 -63.78 -20.19
CA VAL A 15 -6.11 -63.30 -19.67
C VAL A 15 -6.23 -61.78 -19.49
N GLY A 16 -6.53 -61.33 -18.27
CA GLY A 16 -6.53 -59.93 -17.87
C GLY A 16 -5.10 -59.40 -17.77
N LEU A 17 -4.63 -58.69 -18.78
CA LEU A 17 -3.45 -57.81 -18.67
C LEU A 17 -3.76 -56.65 -17.75
N ALA A 18 -3.51 -56.76 -16.45
CA ALA A 18 -3.45 -55.67 -15.52
C ALA A 18 -2.25 -54.78 -15.89
N ARG A 19 -2.49 -53.70 -16.65
CA ARG A 19 -1.54 -52.62 -16.78
C ARG A 19 -1.49 -51.89 -15.43
N SER A 20 -0.44 -52.12 -14.66
CA SER A 20 -0.06 -51.30 -13.52
C SER A 20 0.21 -49.90 -14.05
N VAL A 21 -0.74 -48.98 -13.87
CA VAL A 21 -0.48 -47.56 -13.98
C VAL A 21 0.38 -47.24 -12.75
N ALA A 22 1.69 -47.23 -12.94
CA ALA A 22 2.59 -46.66 -11.95
C ALA A 22 2.18 -45.18 -11.77
N ALA A 23 1.61 -44.87 -10.61
CA ALA A 23 1.43 -43.50 -10.18
C ALA A 23 2.82 -42.86 -10.18
N GLN A 24 3.13 -42.05 -11.17
CA GLN A 24 4.29 -41.18 -11.13
C GLN A 24 4.13 -40.31 -9.88
N SER A 25 4.93 -40.60 -8.85
CA SER A 25 5.08 -39.72 -7.72
C SER A 25 5.51 -38.37 -8.29
N VAL A 26 4.65 -37.36 -8.18
CA VAL A 26 5.01 -35.98 -8.46
C VAL A 26 6.14 -35.65 -7.49
N GLN A 27 7.38 -35.75 -7.95
CA GLN A 27 8.53 -35.37 -7.15
C GLN A 27 8.39 -33.90 -6.80
N SER A 28 8.38 -33.60 -5.51
CA SER A 28 8.43 -32.22 -5.03
C SER A 28 9.60 -31.51 -5.69
N PRO A 29 9.42 -30.28 -6.18
CA PRO A 29 10.46 -29.56 -6.90
C PRO A 29 11.72 -29.43 -6.05
N SER A 30 12.90 -29.72 -6.63
CA SER A 30 14.18 -29.58 -5.92
C SER A 30 14.49 -28.11 -5.70
N GLY A 31 14.57 -27.69 -4.43
CA GLY A 31 14.95 -26.32 -4.05
C GLY A 31 16.33 -25.93 -4.60
N GLU A 32 17.28 -26.87 -4.64
CA GLU A 32 18.61 -26.67 -5.21
C GLU A 32 18.55 -26.43 -6.73
N ALA A 33 17.80 -27.24 -7.47
CA ALA A 33 17.66 -27.07 -8.91
C ALA A 33 17.00 -25.72 -9.27
N ILE A 34 16.02 -25.29 -8.45
CA ILE A 34 15.39 -23.96 -8.62
C ILE A 34 16.41 -22.85 -8.35
N TYR A 35 17.17 -22.96 -7.24
CA TYR A 35 18.23 -22.01 -6.90
C TYR A 35 19.24 -21.85 -8.03
N GLN A 36 19.79 -22.94 -8.52
CA GLN A 36 20.77 -22.94 -9.61
C GLN A 36 20.21 -22.27 -10.88
N ARG A 37 18.97 -22.58 -11.23
CA ARG A 37 18.34 -22.06 -12.45
C ARG A 37 17.96 -20.57 -12.37
N ARG A 38 17.57 -20.07 -11.19
CA ARG A 38 16.92 -18.76 -11.04
C ARG A 38 17.63 -17.76 -10.15
N CYS A 39 18.47 -18.22 -9.23
CA CYS A 39 19.00 -17.39 -8.15
C CYS A 39 20.54 -17.30 -8.16
N ALA A 40 21.21 -18.40 -8.53
CA ALA A 40 22.66 -18.52 -8.43
C ALA A 40 23.44 -17.45 -9.19
N THR A 41 22.95 -17.03 -10.38
CA THR A 41 23.60 -16.00 -11.20
C THR A 41 23.88 -14.72 -10.43
N CYS A 42 22.97 -14.30 -9.53
CA CYS A 42 23.13 -13.07 -8.73
C CYS A 42 23.71 -13.35 -7.34
N HIS A 43 23.35 -14.47 -6.71
CA HIS A 43 23.64 -14.71 -5.30
C HIS A 43 24.94 -15.51 -5.04
N GLU A 44 25.50 -16.21 -6.04
CA GLU A 44 26.83 -16.85 -5.91
C GLU A 44 27.98 -15.83 -6.05
N ARG A 45 27.79 -14.79 -6.87
CA ARG A 45 28.78 -13.73 -7.08
C ARG A 45 28.09 -12.37 -7.13
N PRO A 46 27.71 -11.81 -5.96
CA PRO A 46 27.07 -10.51 -5.89
C PRO A 46 27.94 -9.44 -6.59
N ALA A 47 27.40 -8.79 -7.61
CA ALA A 47 28.08 -7.74 -8.35
C ALA A 47 27.97 -6.36 -7.66
N ASP A 48 27.04 -6.25 -6.70
CA ASP A 48 26.80 -5.04 -5.93
C ASP A 48 26.73 -5.34 -4.42
N GLY A 49 26.97 -4.35 -3.60
CA GLY A 49 26.92 -4.49 -2.13
C GLY A 49 25.50 -4.68 -1.56
N ARG A 50 24.47 -4.78 -2.42
CA ARG A 50 23.06 -4.90 -2.03
C ARG A 50 22.50 -6.30 -2.23
N THR A 51 23.03 -7.05 -3.19
CA THR A 51 22.64 -8.44 -3.40
C THR A 51 23.29 -9.32 -2.32
N PRO A 52 22.51 -9.99 -1.46
CA PRO A 52 23.10 -10.86 -0.44
C PRO A 52 23.78 -12.06 -1.08
N SER A 53 24.95 -12.47 -0.55
CA SER A 53 25.60 -13.70 -0.95
C SER A 53 24.79 -14.93 -0.54
N ARG A 54 25.06 -16.11 -1.14
CA ARG A 54 24.46 -17.38 -0.72
C ARG A 54 24.63 -17.65 0.78
N GLU A 55 25.78 -17.38 1.34
CA GLU A 55 26.06 -17.52 2.77
C GLU A 55 25.16 -16.62 3.61
N THR A 56 24.96 -15.37 3.17
CA THR A 56 24.03 -14.44 3.83
C THR A 56 22.59 -14.97 3.78
N LEU A 57 22.16 -15.55 2.65
CA LEU A 57 20.84 -16.18 2.54
C LEU A 57 20.72 -17.39 3.47
N GLN A 58 21.76 -18.22 3.58
CA GLN A 58 21.78 -19.39 4.46
C GLN A 58 21.72 -19.01 5.96
N ALA A 59 22.12 -17.82 6.31
CA ALA A 59 21.98 -17.28 7.67
C ALA A 59 20.55 -16.78 7.98
N MET A 60 19.69 -16.61 6.97
CA MET A 60 18.28 -16.22 7.16
C MET A 60 17.39 -17.43 7.44
N THR A 61 16.21 -17.20 8.03
CA THR A 61 15.20 -18.25 8.15
C THR A 61 14.51 -18.52 6.81
N ALA A 62 14.06 -19.74 6.58
CA ALA A 62 13.28 -20.09 5.38
C ALA A 62 12.01 -19.23 5.26
N THR A 63 11.37 -18.93 6.38
CA THR A 63 10.19 -18.03 6.44
C THR A 63 10.53 -16.64 5.92
N ARG A 64 11.68 -16.08 6.30
CA ARG A 64 12.14 -14.75 5.86
C ARG A 64 12.45 -14.74 4.37
N ILE A 65 13.13 -15.78 3.87
CA ILE A 65 13.39 -15.93 2.43
C ILE A 65 12.07 -16.02 1.67
N LEU A 66 11.14 -16.86 2.11
CA LEU A 66 9.82 -17.01 1.47
C LEU A 66 9.05 -15.68 1.41
N ARG A 67 9.05 -14.90 2.49
CA ARG A 67 8.44 -13.55 2.48
C ARG A 67 9.10 -12.63 1.45
N THR A 68 10.42 -12.72 1.29
CA THR A 68 11.15 -11.93 0.30
C THR A 68 10.78 -12.34 -1.14
N LEU A 69 10.54 -13.63 -1.37
CA LEU A 69 10.05 -14.15 -2.65
C LEU A 69 8.59 -13.76 -2.92
N ASP A 70 7.75 -13.86 -1.92
CA ASP A 70 6.31 -13.61 -2.07
C ASP A 70 5.97 -12.10 -2.18
N PHE A 71 6.68 -11.23 -1.44
CA PHE A 71 6.28 -9.84 -1.25
C PHE A 71 7.45 -8.84 -1.23
N GLY A 72 8.68 -9.32 -1.25
CA GLY A 72 9.88 -8.49 -1.12
C GLY A 72 10.62 -8.25 -2.43
N ALA A 73 11.92 -7.98 -2.32
CA ALA A 73 12.79 -7.62 -3.43
C ALA A 73 12.82 -8.66 -4.56
N MET A 74 12.63 -9.94 -4.23
CA MET A 74 12.69 -11.03 -5.20
C MET A 74 11.33 -11.38 -5.81
N MET A 75 10.27 -10.67 -5.45
CA MET A 75 8.90 -10.95 -5.93
C MET A 75 8.81 -11.03 -7.45
N THR A 76 9.44 -10.11 -8.18
CA THR A 76 9.40 -10.08 -9.66
C THR A 76 10.06 -11.33 -10.27
N ILE A 77 11.13 -11.82 -9.68
CA ILE A 77 11.80 -13.06 -10.09
C ILE A 77 10.95 -14.28 -9.71
N ALA A 78 10.34 -14.22 -8.53
CA ALA A 78 9.57 -15.33 -7.96
C ALA A 78 8.18 -15.51 -8.60
N TYR A 79 7.63 -14.53 -9.34
CA TYR A 79 6.37 -14.72 -10.09
C TYR A 79 6.42 -15.85 -11.11
N GLN A 80 7.60 -16.22 -11.59
CA GLN A 80 7.79 -17.35 -12.50
C GLN A 80 7.81 -18.69 -11.78
N LEU A 81 7.76 -18.69 -10.45
CA LEU A 81 7.74 -19.88 -9.60
C LEU A 81 6.34 -20.07 -9.02
N ASN A 82 5.84 -21.31 -9.02
CA ASN A 82 4.62 -21.64 -8.28
C ASN A 82 4.89 -21.65 -6.76
N ARG A 83 3.85 -21.87 -5.97
CA ARG A 83 3.96 -21.83 -4.50
C ARG A 83 4.91 -22.89 -3.95
N GLU A 84 4.82 -24.11 -4.46
CA GLU A 84 5.65 -25.24 -4.01
C GLU A 84 7.12 -25.02 -4.34
N GLU A 85 7.42 -24.44 -5.49
CA GLU A 85 8.78 -24.07 -5.90
C GLU A 85 9.37 -22.98 -5.00
N ARG A 86 8.57 -21.96 -4.64
CA ARG A 86 9.02 -20.91 -3.70
C ARG A 86 9.29 -21.47 -2.31
N ASP A 87 8.41 -22.33 -1.81
CA ASP A 87 8.60 -23.05 -0.55
C ASP A 87 9.85 -23.94 -0.58
N ALA A 88 10.08 -24.66 -1.68
CA ALA A 88 11.23 -25.54 -1.83
C ALA A 88 12.56 -24.78 -1.83
N VAL A 89 12.67 -23.68 -2.60
CA VAL A 89 13.90 -22.89 -2.64
C VAL A 89 14.14 -22.14 -1.32
N ALA A 90 13.08 -21.68 -0.65
CA ALA A 90 13.22 -21.04 0.65
C ALA A 90 13.74 -22.01 1.72
N ARG A 91 13.24 -23.26 1.77
CA ARG A 91 13.74 -24.30 2.66
C ARG A 91 15.15 -24.78 2.31
N PHE A 92 15.52 -24.78 1.04
CA PHE A 92 16.88 -25.14 0.60
C PHE A 92 17.91 -24.10 1.05
N LEU A 93 17.56 -22.81 0.94
CA LEU A 93 18.48 -21.72 1.28
C LEU A 93 18.49 -21.40 2.77
N GLY A 94 17.33 -21.36 3.40
CA GLY A 94 17.20 -20.82 4.74
C GLY A 94 17.24 -21.86 5.85
N ARG A 95 17.52 -21.39 7.07
CA ARG A 95 17.43 -22.21 8.29
C ARG A 95 15.96 -22.53 8.58
N SER A 96 15.74 -23.66 9.22
CA SER A 96 14.39 -24.15 9.59
C SER A 96 13.84 -23.55 10.87
N ASP A 97 14.67 -22.90 11.68
CA ASP A 97 14.28 -22.26 12.94
C ASP A 97 13.44 -20.99 12.72
N ALA A 98 12.72 -20.59 13.74
CA ALA A 98 11.97 -19.32 13.74
C ALA A 98 12.91 -18.11 13.85
N ASP A 99 12.45 -16.96 13.38
CA ASP A 99 13.15 -15.69 13.61
C ASP A 99 13.30 -15.45 15.13
N ALA A 100 14.45 -14.94 15.54
CA ALA A 100 14.69 -14.65 16.94
C ALA A 100 13.75 -13.53 17.43
N PRO A 101 13.19 -13.63 18.64
CA PRO A 101 12.40 -12.53 19.21
C PRO A 101 13.29 -11.30 19.44
N PRO A 102 12.71 -10.09 19.49
CA PRO A 102 13.46 -8.88 19.82
C PRO A 102 14.19 -9.04 21.17
N PRO A 103 15.43 -8.49 21.30
CA PRO A 103 16.19 -8.62 22.52
C PRO A 103 15.45 -7.94 23.70
N PRO A 104 15.57 -8.44 24.93
CA PRO A 104 14.90 -7.85 26.11
C PRO A 104 15.16 -6.36 26.29
N ALA A 105 16.35 -5.87 25.91
CA ALA A 105 16.74 -4.46 25.98
C ALA A 105 15.94 -3.55 25.03
N ALA A 106 15.33 -4.09 23.98
CA ALA A 106 14.46 -3.35 23.06
C ALA A 106 13.11 -2.98 23.69
N PHE A 107 12.71 -3.68 24.75
CA PHE A 107 11.41 -3.46 25.39
C PHE A 107 11.46 -2.35 26.43
N CYS A 108 10.34 -1.62 26.54
CA CYS A 108 10.13 -0.66 27.62
C CYS A 108 10.15 -1.36 28.99
N ARG A 109 10.59 -0.64 30.03
CA ARG A 109 10.47 -1.13 31.42
C ARG A 109 8.99 -1.28 31.82
N ASP A 110 8.17 -0.28 31.51
CA ASP A 110 6.71 -0.36 31.59
C ASP A 110 6.16 -0.68 30.21
N ARG A 111 5.60 -1.87 30.06
CA ARG A 111 5.00 -2.35 28.81
C ARG A 111 3.51 -2.07 28.70
N SER A 112 2.94 -1.33 29.64
CA SER A 112 1.53 -0.99 29.60
C SER A 112 1.21 -0.07 28.43
N VAL A 113 0.17 -0.40 27.67
CA VAL A 113 -0.38 0.45 26.63
C VAL A 113 -1.68 1.05 27.14
N ARG A 114 -1.72 2.37 27.25
CA ARG A 114 -2.92 3.13 27.62
C ARG A 114 -3.29 4.06 26.49
N LEU A 115 -4.48 3.89 25.93
CA LEU A 115 -5.01 4.75 24.87
C LEU A 115 -6.03 5.73 25.45
N ASP A 116 -5.68 7.00 25.45
CA ASP A 116 -6.62 8.11 25.67
C ASP A 116 -6.93 8.79 24.32
N ALA A 117 -7.60 8.05 23.44
CA ALA A 117 -7.90 8.52 22.09
C ALA A 117 -8.89 9.69 22.05
N ALA A 118 -9.61 9.95 23.16
CA ALA A 118 -10.58 11.03 23.23
C ALA A 118 -9.92 12.38 23.52
N ASN A 119 -8.84 12.40 24.32
CA ASN A 119 -8.23 13.64 24.80
C ASN A 119 -6.78 13.85 24.33
N ALA A 120 -6.13 12.80 23.82
CA ALA A 120 -4.74 12.89 23.40
C ALA A 120 -4.61 13.21 21.90
N PRO A 121 -3.56 13.93 21.49
CA PRO A 121 -3.24 14.14 20.07
C PRO A 121 -3.20 12.79 19.35
N SER A 122 -3.97 12.65 18.25
CA SER A 122 -4.11 11.35 17.60
C SER A 122 -4.09 11.49 16.07
N TRP A 123 -3.13 10.80 15.44
CA TRP A 123 -3.13 10.52 14.00
C TRP A 123 -3.52 9.06 13.80
N ASN A 124 -4.80 8.80 13.57
CA ASN A 124 -5.38 7.47 13.58
C ASN A 124 -5.77 7.00 12.17
N GLY A 125 -4.89 6.26 11.51
CA GLY A 125 -5.12 5.78 10.15
C GLY A 125 -4.42 6.62 9.09
N TRP A 126 -5.01 6.73 7.88
CA TRP A 126 -4.42 7.46 6.75
C TRP A 126 -4.27 8.96 7.04
N SER A 127 -5.26 9.53 7.68
CA SER A 127 -5.38 10.95 8.05
C SER A 127 -5.86 11.04 9.49
N PRO A 128 -5.62 12.15 10.20
CA PRO A 128 -6.21 12.35 11.51
C PRO A 128 -7.73 12.55 11.45
N SER A 129 -8.25 12.97 10.29
CA SER A 129 -9.67 13.20 10.02
C SER A 129 -10.19 12.23 8.95
N ARG A 130 -11.51 12.05 8.91
CA ARG A 130 -12.18 11.09 8.01
C ARG A 130 -12.35 11.61 6.59
N ASP A 131 -12.07 12.87 6.37
CA ASP A 131 -12.07 13.57 5.08
C ASP A 131 -10.81 13.34 4.23
N ASN A 132 -9.81 12.64 4.81
CA ASN A 132 -8.51 12.38 4.20
C ASN A 132 -7.66 13.62 3.89
N ALA A 133 -7.93 14.77 4.56
CA ALA A 133 -7.20 16.02 4.34
C ALA A 133 -5.70 15.96 4.70
N ARG A 134 -5.26 14.97 5.49
CA ARG A 134 -3.88 14.83 6.00
C ARG A 134 -3.34 16.13 6.63
N TYR A 135 -4.22 16.82 7.32
CA TYR A 135 -3.94 18.05 8.04
C TYR A 135 -3.99 17.81 9.54
N ALA A 136 -2.89 18.14 10.23
CA ALA A 136 -2.86 18.14 11.69
C ALA A 136 -3.00 19.59 12.18
N PRO A 137 -4.15 19.98 12.76
CA PRO A 137 -4.31 21.30 13.36
C PRO A 137 -3.32 21.51 14.51
N ALA A 138 -3.10 22.77 14.91
CA ALA A 138 -2.06 23.15 15.89
C ALA A 138 -2.09 22.30 17.17
N ALA A 139 -3.29 22.04 17.71
CA ALA A 139 -3.46 21.24 18.93
C ALA A 139 -3.02 19.78 18.76
N LEU A 140 -3.23 19.20 17.57
CA LEU A 140 -2.79 17.85 17.25
C LEU A 140 -1.29 17.81 16.92
N ALA A 141 -0.84 18.73 16.05
CA ALA A 141 0.54 18.78 15.59
C ALA A 141 1.53 19.01 16.74
N GLY A 142 1.21 19.95 17.64
CA GLY A 142 2.12 20.38 18.69
C GLY A 142 3.39 21.05 18.15
N LEU A 143 3.38 21.45 16.87
CA LEU A 143 4.45 22.10 16.14
C LEU A 143 3.91 23.32 15.39
N THR A 144 4.75 24.34 15.25
CA THR A 144 4.48 25.56 14.48
C THR A 144 5.59 25.77 13.45
N ALA A 145 5.33 26.59 12.43
CA ALA A 145 6.28 26.82 11.33
C ALA A 145 7.63 27.36 11.80
N ASP A 146 7.67 28.19 12.84
CA ASP A 146 8.88 28.78 13.41
C ASP A 146 9.75 27.78 14.17
N VAL A 147 9.18 26.69 14.70
CA VAL A 147 9.95 25.67 15.43
C VAL A 147 10.41 24.50 14.55
N VAL A 148 9.73 24.25 13.42
CA VAL A 148 10.08 23.14 12.50
C VAL A 148 11.55 23.15 12.07
N PRO A 149 12.22 24.29 11.78
CA PRO A 149 13.65 24.32 11.44
C PRO A 149 14.58 23.78 12.54
N ARG A 150 14.11 23.71 13.78
CA ARG A 150 14.88 23.22 14.93
C ARG A 150 14.71 21.74 15.22
N LEU A 151 13.85 21.03 14.47
CA LEU A 151 13.64 19.59 14.64
C LEU A 151 14.95 18.81 14.50
N ARG A 152 15.16 17.85 15.40
CA ARG A 152 16.31 16.92 15.39
C ARG A 152 15.82 15.50 15.55
N LEU A 153 16.62 14.54 15.06
CA LEU A 153 16.35 13.13 15.30
C LEU A 153 16.36 12.86 16.81
N LYS A 154 15.25 12.36 17.33
CA LYS A 154 15.08 11.98 18.72
C LYS A 154 15.43 10.51 18.93
N TRP A 155 14.94 9.65 18.06
CA TRP A 155 15.25 8.23 18.05
C TRP A 155 15.03 7.60 16.67
N ALA A 156 15.67 6.45 16.46
CA ALA A 156 15.48 5.59 15.30
C ALA A 156 15.12 4.17 15.77
N PHE A 157 14.18 3.52 15.10
CA PHE A 157 13.77 2.12 15.33
C PHE A 157 14.03 1.30 14.08
N GLY A 158 14.78 0.19 14.19
CA GLY A 158 15.12 -0.69 13.08
C GLY A 158 14.08 -1.82 12.93
N PHE A 159 13.65 -2.07 11.71
CA PHE A 159 12.85 -3.27 11.39
C PHE A 159 13.80 -4.42 11.09
N ASP A 160 13.83 -5.40 11.99
CA ASP A 160 14.78 -6.51 11.88
C ASP A 160 14.49 -7.35 10.62
N GLY A 161 15.53 -7.49 9.81
CA GLY A 161 15.51 -8.27 8.60
C GLY A 161 14.72 -7.73 7.46
N ASP A 162 14.09 -6.60 7.60
CA ASP A 162 13.43 -5.91 6.51
C ASP A 162 14.45 -5.13 5.67
N ILE A 163 14.15 -4.97 4.40
CA ILE A 163 14.89 -4.12 3.45
C ILE A 163 14.00 -3.01 2.90
N SER A 164 12.77 -2.92 3.40
CA SER A 164 11.81 -1.88 3.02
C SER A 164 10.98 -1.46 4.22
N ALA A 165 10.93 -0.16 4.47
CA ALA A 165 10.07 0.46 5.47
C ALA A 165 8.94 1.22 4.74
N PHE A 166 7.72 0.67 4.73
CA PHE A 166 6.63 1.18 3.89
C PHE A 166 5.26 1.32 4.57
N SER A 167 5.13 0.96 5.84
CA SER A 167 3.88 1.13 6.59
C SER A 167 3.75 2.55 7.13
N GLN A 168 2.54 3.07 7.24
CA GLN A 168 2.32 4.35 7.91
C GLN A 168 2.21 4.14 9.43
N PRO A 169 2.94 4.92 10.26
CA PRO A 169 2.71 4.90 11.69
C PRO A 169 1.34 5.50 12.05
N THR A 170 0.70 4.92 13.05
CA THR A 170 -0.47 5.46 13.72
C THR A 170 -0.05 5.92 15.11
N VAL A 171 -0.36 7.17 15.45
CA VAL A 171 0.08 7.78 16.71
C VAL A 171 -1.14 8.17 17.52
N ILE A 172 -1.27 7.65 18.74
CA ILE A 172 -2.37 7.96 19.66
C ILE A 172 -1.76 8.31 21.03
N GLY A 173 -1.70 9.57 21.34
CA GLY A 173 -1.03 10.06 22.53
C GLY A 173 0.44 9.63 22.58
N LYS A 174 0.79 8.81 23.56
CA LYS A 174 2.15 8.27 23.73
C LYS A 174 2.38 6.92 23.04
N GLN A 175 1.47 6.45 22.21
CA GLN A 175 1.56 5.16 21.54
C GLN A 175 1.78 5.33 20.04
N VAL A 176 2.69 4.52 19.49
CA VAL A 176 2.91 4.39 18.04
C VAL A 176 2.66 2.94 17.64
N PHE A 177 1.73 2.72 16.72
CA PHE A 177 1.48 1.41 16.12
C PHE A 177 1.94 1.41 14.69
N ILE A 178 2.76 0.44 14.32
CA ILE A 178 3.30 0.37 12.96
C ILE A 178 3.50 -1.07 12.51
N GLY A 179 3.15 -1.33 11.25
CA GLY A 179 3.44 -2.60 10.59
C GLY A 179 4.83 -2.60 9.95
N SER A 180 5.31 -3.78 9.54
CA SER A 180 6.57 -3.92 8.83
C SER A 180 6.44 -4.76 7.56
N ALA A 181 7.46 -4.74 6.70
CA ALA A 181 7.56 -5.59 5.53
C ALA A 181 7.68 -7.07 5.91
N GLY A 182 8.23 -7.37 7.08
CA GLY A 182 8.24 -8.71 7.67
C GLY A 182 6.90 -9.16 8.23
N GLY A 183 5.88 -8.31 8.20
CA GLY A 183 4.55 -8.64 8.72
C GLY A 183 4.43 -8.52 10.24
N VAL A 184 5.35 -7.84 10.90
CA VAL A 184 5.27 -7.61 12.35
C VAL A 184 4.56 -6.30 12.64
N VAL A 185 3.56 -6.33 13.51
CA VAL A 185 3.02 -5.13 14.17
C VAL A 185 3.88 -4.82 15.40
N HIS A 186 4.32 -3.58 15.52
CA HIS A 186 5.06 -3.07 16.64
C HIS A 186 4.22 -2.03 17.39
N ALA A 187 4.08 -2.18 18.69
CA ALA A 187 3.60 -1.13 19.58
C ALA A 187 4.78 -0.49 20.28
N LEU A 188 4.99 0.81 20.05
CA LEU A 188 6.13 1.57 20.56
C LEU A 188 5.66 2.71 21.47
N HIS A 189 6.49 3.08 22.42
CA HIS A 189 6.29 4.32 23.16
C HIS A 189 6.82 5.51 22.36
N ALA A 190 5.99 6.53 22.12
CA ALA A 190 6.30 7.63 21.22
C ALA A 190 7.55 8.42 21.61
N ASP A 191 7.77 8.67 22.91
CA ASP A 191 8.90 9.49 23.35
C ASP A 191 10.26 8.78 23.28
N SER A 192 10.28 7.44 23.37
CA SER A 192 11.53 6.66 23.49
C SER A 192 11.77 5.68 22.36
N GLY A 193 10.71 5.31 21.60
CA GLY A 193 10.79 4.28 20.57
C GLY A 193 10.93 2.85 21.10
N CYS A 194 10.88 2.61 22.44
CA CYS A 194 10.99 1.26 22.99
C CYS A 194 9.73 0.45 22.69
N LEU A 195 9.89 -0.88 22.56
CA LEU A 195 8.82 -1.84 22.32
C LEU A 195 7.95 -2.07 23.57
N GLN A 196 6.64 -2.09 23.41
CA GLN A 196 5.71 -2.57 24.43
C GLN A 196 5.29 -4.01 24.13
N TRP A 197 4.87 -4.29 22.89
CA TRP A 197 4.58 -5.62 22.41
C TRP A 197 4.75 -5.72 20.89
N THR A 198 4.78 -6.94 20.37
CA THR A 198 4.78 -7.24 18.94
C THR A 198 3.74 -8.30 18.60
N PHE A 199 3.24 -8.28 17.36
CA PHE A 199 2.34 -9.32 16.82
C PHE A 199 2.80 -9.70 15.41
N GLN A 200 2.85 -11.00 15.10
CA GLN A 200 3.19 -11.51 13.77
C GLN A 200 1.94 -11.77 12.94
N ALA A 201 1.73 -11.00 11.87
CA ALA A 201 0.71 -11.26 10.85
C ALA A 201 1.19 -12.29 9.81
N ASN A 202 0.27 -12.78 8.96
CA ASN A 202 0.59 -13.75 7.90
C ASN A 202 1.46 -13.16 6.79
N GLY A 203 1.30 -11.86 6.51
CA GLY A 203 2.00 -11.19 5.44
C GLY A 203 2.42 -9.77 5.78
N PRO A 204 3.15 -9.11 4.86
CA PRO A 204 3.58 -7.73 5.03
C PRO A 204 2.42 -6.79 5.33
N ILE A 205 2.64 -5.82 6.22
CA ILE A 205 1.67 -4.80 6.58
C ILE A 205 2.13 -3.48 5.99
N ARG A 206 1.43 -3.00 4.96
CA ARG A 206 1.74 -1.73 4.29
C ARG A 206 0.83 -0.59 4.75
N SER A 207 -0.42 -0.92 5.09
CA SER A 207 -1.42 0.06 5.50
C SER A 207 -1.11 0.65 6.87
N ALA A 208 -1.69 1.82 7.16
CA ALA A 208 -1.79 2.29 8.54
C ALA A 208 -2.70 1.36 9.36
N ILE A 209 -2.43 1.29 10.64
CA ILE A 209 -3.26 0.58 11.62
C ILE A 209 -4.29 1.59 12.15
N VAL A 210 -5.56 1.18 12.27
CA VAL A 210 -6.63 2.05 12.78
C VAL A 210 -7.09 1.54 14.13
N ALA A 211 -7.05 2.39 15.15
CA ALA A 211 -7.62 2.06 16.46
C ALA A 211 -9.10 2.44 16.52
N ALA A 212 -9.92 1.52 16.95
CA ALA A 212 -11.37 1.70 17.08
C ALA A 212 -11.85 1.32 18.49
N PRO A 213 -12.70 2.14 19.14
CA PRO A 213 -13.26 1.82 20.44
C PRO A 213 -14.34 0.73 20.32
N VAL A 214 -14.29 -0.26 21.20
CA VAL A 214 -15.27 -1.33 21.33
C VAL A 214 -15.36 -1.79 22.77
N ASP A 215 -16.54 -1.75 23.37
CA ASP A 215 -16.81 -2.32 24.71
C ASP A 215 -15.79 -1.89 25.78
N GLY A 216 -15.46 -0.59 25.83
CA GLY A 216 -14.54 -0.03 26.83
C GLY A 216 -13.05 -0.31 26.57
N ARG A 217 -12.70 -0.92 25.44
CA ARG A 217 -11.32 -1.15 24.98
C ARG A 217 -11.12 -0.61 23.55
N HIS A 218 -9.90 -0.62 23.06
CA HIS A 218 -9.59 -0.31 21.66
C HIS A 218 -9.11 -1.56 20.92
N LEU A 219 -9.62 -1.75 19.70
CA LEU A 219 -9.10 -2.74 18.76
C LEU A 219 -8.26 -2.06 17.70
N LEU A 220 -7.15 -2.67 17.34
CA LEU A 220 -6.31 -2.27 16.22
C LEU A 220 -6.72 -3.05 14.97
N LEU A 221 -7.13 -2.32 13.94
CA LEU A 221 -7.64 -2.87 12.68
C LEU A 221 -6.66 -2.61 11.56
N PHE A 222 -6.28 -3.63 10.81
CA PHE A 222 -5.37 -3.51 9.66
C PHE A 222 -5.48 -4.71 8.73
N GLY A 223 -5.09 -4.49 7.47
CA GLY A 223 -4.94 -5.53 6.48
C GLY A 223 -3.49 -5.87 6.19
N ASP A 224 -3.23 -7.09 5.75
CA ASP A 224 -1.95 -7.50 5.20
C ASP A 224 -1.99 -7.72 3.68
N LEU A 225 -0.81 -7.85 3.06
CA LEU A 225 -0.69 -8.04 1.62
C LEU A 225 -1.01 -9.47 1.16
N THR A 226 -1.40 -10.37 2.07
CA THR A 226 -1.92 -11.71 1.75
C THR A 226 -3.45 -11.78 1.83
N GLY A 227 -4.10 -10.63 2.07
CA GLY A 227 -5.54 -10.50 2.07
C GLY A 227 -6.23 -10.85 3.38
N TRP A 228 -5.49 -10.96 4.48
CA TRP A 228 -6.07 -11.08 5.81
C TRP A 228 -6.29 -9.71 6.44
N PHE A 229 -7.43 -9.57 7.10
CA PHE A 229 -7.78 -8.41 7.91
C PHE A 229 -7.89 -8.82 9.38
N TYR A 230 -7.29 -8.03 10.26
CA TYR A 230 -7.10 -8.38 11.68
C TYR A 230 -7.74 -7.37 12.60
N ALA A 231 -8.15 -7.84 13.77
CA ALA A 231 -8.43 -7.03 14.94
C ALA A 231 -7.60 -7.54 16.13
N LEU A 232 -6.74 -6.69 16.66
CA LEU A 232 -5.95 -6.98 17.85
C LEU A 232 -6.44 -6.12 19.02
N ASP A 233 -6.35 -6.64 20.22
CA ASP A 233 -6.47 -5.82 21.44
C ASP A 233 -5.27 -4.86 21.52
N ALA A 234 -5.54 -3.56 21.58
CA ALA A 234 -4.50 -2.54 21.49
C ALA A 234 -3.55 -2.55 22.71
N SER A 235 -4.04 -2.99 23.86
CA SER A 235 -3.23 -3.01 25.09
C SER A 235 -2.26 -4.18 25.15
N THR A 236 -2.58 -5.30 24.51
CA THR A 236 -1.83 -6.56 24.66
C THR A 236 -1.26 -7.09 23.35
N GLY A 237 -1.69 -6.59 22.18
CA GLY A 237 -1.37 -7.17 20.88
C GLY A 237 -2.05 -8.51 20.59
N ARG A 238 -2.92 -9.01 21.50
CA ARG A 238 -3.60 -10.29 21.31
C ARG A 238 -4.64 -10.20 20.19
N GLN A 239 -4.60 -11.16 19.25
CA GLN A 239 -5.61 -11.26 18.20
C GLN A 239 -6.99 -11.58 18.80
N ILE A 240 -7.98 -10.77 18.46
CA ILE A 240 -9.38 -10.96 18.83
C ILE A 240 -10.09 -11.75 17.73
N TRP A 241 -9.96 -11.29 16.49
CA TRP A 241 -10.46 -11.99 15.32
C TRP A 241 -9.59 -11.66 14.09
N ARG A 242 -9.73 -12.47 13.05
CA ARG A 242 -9.24 -12.19 11.71
C ARG A 242 -10.22 -12.68 10.68
N GLN A 243 -10.29 -12.00 9.53
CA GLN A 243 -11.17 -12.33 8.41
C GLN A 243 -10.42 -12.22 7.09
N ARG A 244 -10.92 -12.91 6.09
CA ARG A 244 -10.52 -12.71 4.71
C ARG A 244 -11.68 -12.05 3.96
N PRO A 245 -11.69 -10.71 3.76
CA PRO A 245 -12.85 -9.99 3.21
C PRO A 245 -13.17 -10.37 1.78
N ASP A 246 -12.20 -10.91 1.05
CA ASP A 246 -12.38 -11.37 -0.33
C ASP A 246 -11.77 -12.76 -0.50
N PRO A 247 -12.48 -13.72 -1.16
CA PRO A 247 -11.98 -15.08 -1.36
C PRO A 247 -10.94 -15.20 -2.48
N HIS A 248 -10.79 -14.18 -3.35
CA HIS A 248 -9.86 -14.25 -4.48
C HIS A 248 -8.42 -14.48 -3.99
N GLU A 249 -7.71 -15.41 -4.63
CA GLU A 249 -6.39 -15.84 -4.16
C GLU A 249 -5.30 -14.74 -4.25
N ALA A 250 -5.46 -13.80 -5.20
CA ALA A 250 -4.53 -12.70 -5.40
C ALA A 250 -4.89 -11.43 -4.61
N VAL A 251 -5.88 -11.47 -3.71
CA VAL A 251 -6.30 -10.31 -2.92
C VAL A 251 -5.16 -9.77 -2.06
N ARG A 252 -5.10 -8.44 -1.95
CA ARG A 252 -4.24 -7.71 -1.02
C ARG A 252 -5.00 -6.57 -0.34
N LEU A 253 -4.67 -6.28 0.90
CA LEU A 253 -5.19 -5.13 1.64
C LEU A 253 -4.05 -4.14 1.84
N SER A 254 -3.95 -3.16 0.94
CA SER A 254 -2.79 -2.25 0.87
C SER A 254 -3.07 -0.84 1.39
N ALA A 255 -4.32 -0.52 1.68
CA ALA A 255 -4.75 0.75 2.25
C ALA A 255 -5.47 0.55 3.58
N PRO A 256 -5.44 1.56 4.48
CA PRO A 256 -6.13 1.46 5.76
C PRO A 256 -7.65 1.54 5.59
N PRO A 257 -8.40 0.90 6.49
CA PRO A 257 -9.84 1.09 6.57
C PRO A 257 -10.17 2.48 7.10
N VAL A 258 -11.41 2.93 6.89
CA VAL A 258 -12.02 3.99 7.69
C VAL A 258 -13.05 3.35 8.61
N VAL A 259 -13.21 3.90 9.83
CA VAL A 259 -14.15 3.36 10.84
C VAL A 259 -15.20 4.41 11.20
N HIS A 260 -16.47 3.98 11.24
CA HIS A 260 -17.60 4.78 11.68
C HIS A 260 -18.65 3.89 12.32
N ASP A 261 -19.19 4.31 13.47
CA ASP A 261 -20.28 3.65 14.21
C ASP A 261 -20.11 2.14 14.37
N GLY A 262 -18.88 1.72 14.74
CA GLY A 262 -18.56 0.31 14.96
C GLY A 262 -18.46 -0.53 13.70
N VAL A 263 -18.40 0.09 12.51
CA VAL A 263 -18.17 -0.57 11.21
C VAL A 263 -16.85 -0.10 10.62
N ALA A 264 -16.04 -1.05 10.13
CA ALA A 264 -14.83 -0.80 9.38
C ALA A 264 -15.10 -1.00 7.89
N TYR A 265 -14.79 -0.01 7.07
CA TYR A 265 -14.92 -0.03 5.61
C TYR A 265 -13.55 -0.29 4.99
N ILE A 266 -13.37 -1.46 4.39
CA ILE A 266 -12.09 -2.02 4.00
C ILE A 266 -11.96 -1.96 2.48
N PRO A 267 -11.00 -1.20 1.94
CA PRO A 267 -10.71 -1.19 0.51
C PRO A 267 -9.94 -2.46 0.11
N VAL A 268 -10.30 -3.05 -1.03
CA VAL A 268 -9.74 -4.32 -1.50
C VAL A 268 -9.12 -4.16 -2.88
N ALA A 269 -7.85 -4.52 -2.98
CA ALA A 269 -7.06 -4.55 -4.21
C ALA A 269 -6.46 -5.96 -4.42
N SER A 270 -5.65 -6.15 -5.47
CA SER A 270 -5.04 -7.46 -5.73
C SER A 270 -3.61 -7.39 -6.28
N TRP A 271 -2.97 -8.56 -6.31
CA TRP A 271 -1.71 -8.81 -7.03
C TRP A 271 -1.95 -9.40 -8.42
N GLU A 272 -3.20 -9.60 -8.86
CA GLU A 272 -3.49 -10.29 -10.11
C GLU A 272 -2.91 -9.58 -11.31
N GLU A 273 -2.93 -8.24 -11.29
CA GLU A 273 -2.24 -7.42 -12.27
C GLU A 273 -0.80 -7.86 -12.52
N SER A 274 -0.06 -8.15 -11.44
CA SER A 274 1.34 -8.59 -11.53
C SER A 274 1.49 -10.07 -11.93
N ARG A 275 0.49 -10.91 -11.68
CA ARG A 275 0.50 -12.33 -12.11
C ARG A 275 0.51 -12.48 -13.62
N SER A 276 0.01 -11.48 -14.35
CA SER A 276 0.06 -11.42 -15.81
C SER A 276 1.48 -11.44 -16.40
N LEU A 277 2.53 -11.23 -15.59
CA LEU A 277 3.91 -11.45 -16.00
C LEU A 277 4.20 -12.91 -16.35
N ASN A 278 3.42 -13.86 -15.82
CA ASN A 278 3.46 -15.25 -16.24
C ASN A 278 2.58 -15.42 -17.48
N PRO A 279 3.15 -15.78 -18.65
CA PRO A 279 2.38 -15.95 -19.89
C PRO A 279 1.37 -17.09 -19.85
N GLU A 280 1.51 -18.02 -18.89
CA GLU A 280 0.60 -19.16 -18.69
C GLU A 280 -0.51 -18.86 -17.69
N TYR A 281 -0.52 -17.68 -17.06
CA TYR A 281 -1.55 -17.29 -16.10
C TYR A 281 -2.84 -16.88 -16.81
N PRO A 282 -3.98 -17.59 -16.59
CA PRO A 282 -5.28 -17.18 -17.13
C PRO A 282 -5.70 -15.84 -16.51
N CYS A 283 -5.62 -14.78 -17.26
CA CYS A 283 -5.86 -13.44 -16.74
C CYS A 283 -7.13 -12.82 -17.33
N CYS A 284 -7.96 -12.14 -16.54
CA CYS A 284 -7.95 -11.92 -15.12
C CYS A 284 -9.36 -12.03 -14.55
N THR A 285 -9.53 -12.26 -13.27
CA THR A 285 -10.85 -12.51 -12.66
C THR A 285 -11.13 -11.65 -11.41
N PHE A 286 -10.14 -10.97 -10.87
CA PHE A 286 -10.30 -10.12 -9.70
C PHE A 286 -11.23 -8.94 -10.00
N ARG A 287 -12.08 -8.63 -9.03
CA ARG A 287 -12.91 -7.44 -9.01
C ARG A 287 -12.62 -6.63 -7.75
N GLY A 288 -12.22 -5.37 -7.91
CA GLY A 288 -12.07 -4.45 -6.78
C GLY A 288 -13.35 -4.41 -5.94
N SER A 289 -13.22 -4.16 -4.65
CA SER A 289 -14.38 -4.08 -3.78
C SER A 289 -14.12 -3.20 -2.55
N VAL A 290 -15.21 -2.82 -1.88
CA VAL A 290 -15.19 -2.32 -0.51
C VAL A 290 -16.02 -3.27 0.33
N VAL A 291 -15.49 -3.64 1.51
CA VAL A 291 -16.16 -4.58 2.43
C VAL A 291 -16.37 -3.89 3.77
N ALA A 292 -17.60 -3.87 4.25
CA ALA A 292 -17.97 -3.37 5.56
C ALA A 292 -18.02 -4.52 6.56
N LEU A 293 -17.19 -4.45 7.63
CA LEU A 293 -17.16 -5.43 8.72
C LEU A 293 -17.48 -4.77 10.05
N ARG A 294 -18.21 -5.47 10.92
CA ARG A 294 -18.39 -5.03 12.31
C ARG A 294 -17.04 -5.09 13.04
N VAL A 295 -16.67 -4.01 13.70
CA VAL A 295 -15.42 -3.92 14.45
C VAL A 295 -15.36 -4.95 15.58
N ARG A 296 -16.49 -5.22 16.23
CA ARG A 296 -16.59 -6.10 17.42
C ARG A 296 -16.15 -7.54 17.13
N ASP A 297 -16.60 -8.11 16.00
CA ASP A 297 -16.51 -9.56 15.73
C ASP A 297 -16.07 -9.91 14.30
N GLY A 298 -15.88 -8.92 13.45
CA GLY A 298 -15.49 -9.11 12.05
C GLY A 298 -16.60 -9.64 11.14
N SER A 299 -17.86 -9.69 11.59
CA SER A 299 -18.98 -10.12 10.75
C SER A 299 -19.23 -9.12 9.62
N GLN A 300 -19.48 -9.63 8.43
CA GLN A 300 -19.72 -8.81 7.24
C GLN A 300 -21.10 -8.13 7.32
N VAL A 301 -21.13 -6.82 7.10
CA VAL A 301 -22.35 -6.03 6.96
C VAL A 301 -22.78 -6.01 5.51
N TRP A 302 -21.87 -5.61 4.61
CA TRP A 302 -22.08 -5.64 3.17
C TRP A 302 -20.74 -5.73 2.42
N LYS A 303 -20.82 -6.07 1.13
CA LYS A 303 -19.70 -6.03 0.18
C LYS A 303 -20.18 -5.43 -1.13
N ALA A 304 -19.44 -4.43 -1.63
CA ALA A 304 -19.70 -3.76 -2.89
C ALA A 304 -18.53 -3.98 -3.84
N TYR A 305 -18.78 -4.59 -5.00
CA TYR A 305 -17.81 -4.74 -6.08
C TYR A 305 -17.79 -3.48 -6.94
N THR A 306 -16.59 -3.05 -7.34
CA THR A 306 -16.41 -1.95 -8.30
C THR A 306 -16.80 -2.35 -9.73
N ILE A 307 -16.68 -3.64 -10.05
CA ILE A 307 -17.20 -4.25 -11.28
C ILE A 307 -18.38 -5.14 -10.90
N PRO A 308 -19.63 -4.79 -11.26
CA PRO A 308 -20.80 -5.56 -10.87
C PRO A 308 -20.86 -6.98 -11.48
N THR A 309 -20.36 -7.15 -12.70
CA THR A 309 -20.39 -8.41 -13.43
C THR A 309 -19.18 -9.28 -13.14
N GLU A 310 -19.37 -10.59 -13.12
CA GLU A 310 -18.26 -11.54 -13.01
C GLU A 310 -17.49 -11.67 -14.32
N ALA A 311 -16.18 -11.92 -14.21
CA ALA A 311 -15.33 -12.15 -15.37
C ALA A 311 -15.80 -13.38 -16.16
N GLN A 312 -15.85 -13.25 -17.48
CA GLN A 312 -16.21 -14.32 -18.41
C GLN A 312 -15.04 -14.58 -19.36
N PRO A 313 -14.97 -15.75 -19.99
CA PRO A 313 -13.99 -16.02 -21.05
C PRO A 313 -14.13 -14.99 -22.19
N THR A 314 -13.03 -14.35 -22.55
CA THR A 314 -12.99 -13.33 -23.63
C THR A 314 -12.18 -13.79 -24.84
N GLY A 315 -11.41 -14.89 -24.72
CA GLY A 315 -10.59 -15.40 -25.80
C GLY A 315 -9.34 -16.12 -25.30
N LYS A 316 -8.26 -16.01 -26.06
CA LYS A 316 -6.96 -16.58 -25.73
C LYS A 316 -5.84 -15.61 -26.13
N THR A 317 -4.74 -15.64 -25.39
CA THR A 317 -3.50 -14.96 -25.75
C THR A 317 -2.88 -15.59 -27.01
N PRO A 318 -1.89 -14.95 -27.66
CA PRO A 318 -1.13 -15.54 -28.78
C PRO A 318 -0.45 -16.86 -28.47
N VAL A 319 -0.19 -17.16 -27.18
CA VAL A 319 0.42 -18.43 -26.73
C VAL A 319 -0.64 -19.45 -26.28
N GLY A 320 -1.93 -19.17 -26.47
CA GLY A 320 -3.05 -20.09 -26.20
C GLY A 320 -3.61 -20.05 -24.77
N THR A 321 -3.09 -19.21 -23.89
CA THR A 321 -3.60 -19.04 -22.51
C THR A 321 -4.98 -18.35 -22.52
N PRO A 322 -5.97 -18.85 -21.76
CA PRO A 322 -7.29 -18.23 -21.67
C PRO A 322 -7.21 -16.78 -21.17
N THR A 323 -8.02 -15.89 -21.77
CA THR A 323 -8.26 -14.54 -21.28
C THR A 323 -9.66 -14.43 -20.69
N LEU A 324 -9.79 -13.73 -19.57
CA LEU A 324 -11.05 -13.54 -18.85
C LEU A 324 -11.22 -12.05 -18.53
N GLY A 325 -12.48 -11.61 -18.40
CA GLY A 325 -12.82 -10.23 -18.05
C GLY A 325 -14.31 -9.94 -18.03
N PRO A 326 -14.69 -8.73 -17.61
CA PRO A 326 -13.86 -7.64 -17.12
C PRO A 326 -13.22 -7.94 -15.75
N SER A 327 -12.07 -7.34 -15.45
CA SER A 327 -11.39 -7.50 -14.17
C SER A 327 -10.60 -6.26 -13.78
N GLY A 328 -10.10 -6.21 -12.54
CA GLY A 328 -9.31 -5.11 -12.02
C GLY A 328 -10.12 -4.14 -11.17
N VAL A 329 -9.98 -2.85 -11.42
CA VAL A 329 -10.67 -1.74 -10.74
C VAL A 329 -10.51 -1.82 -9.22
N GLY A 330 -9.28 -2.10 -8.77
CA GLY A 330 -8.95 -2.24 -7.36
C GLY A 330 -9.11 -0.93 -6.59
N VAL A 331 -9.55 -1.02 -5.33
CA VAL A 331 -9.56 0.12 -4.40
C VAL A 331 -8.33 0.00 -3.51
N TRP A 332 -7.31 0.86 -3.73
CA TRP A 332 -6.04 0.79 -3.03
C TRP A 332 -5.63 2.09 -2.31
N GLY A 333 -6.54 3.09 -2.33
CA GLY A 333 -6.56 4.26 -1.46
C GLY A 333 -7.50 4.09 -0.28
N SER A 334 -7.29 4.86 0.81
CA SER A 334 -8.20 4.88 1.97
C SER A 334 -9.55 5.47 1.60
N PRO A 335 -10.68 4.88 1.98
CA PRO A 335 -11.98 5.48 1.74
C PRO A 335 -12.14 6.83 2.47
N THR A 336 -12.90 7.75 1.88
CA THR A 336 -13.25 9.06 2.47
C THR A 336 -14.68 9.01 2.97
N LEU A 337 -14.89 9.35 4.24
CA LEU A 337 -16.21 9.27 4.86
C LEU A 337 -16.91 10.63 4.91
N ASP A 338 -18.09 10.68 4.32
CA ASP A 338 -19.03 11.80 4.43
C ASP A 338 -20.26 11.36 5.25
N VAL A 339 -20.22 11.67 6.54
CA VAL A 339 -21.31 11.32 7.47
C VAL A 339 -22.57 12.13 7.15
N LYS A 340 -22.43 13.38 6.70
CA LYS A 340 -23.55 14.27 6.38
C LYS A 340 -24.42 13.73 5.24
N ARG A 341 -23.77 13.23 4.16
CA ARG A 341 -24.48 12.66 3.00
C ARG A 341 -24.70 11.14 3.14
N ARG A 342 -24.20 10.51 4.21
CA ARG A 342 -24.13 9.06 4.36
C ARG A 342 -23.50 8.41 3.12
N ARG A 343 -22.29 8.87 2.78
CA ARG A 343 -21.52 8.42 1.62
C ARG A 343 -20.12 7.98 2.02
N LEU A 344 -19.64 7.01 1.28
CA LEU A 344 -18.24 6.60 1.30
C LEU A 344 -17.69 6.84 -0.10
N TYR A 345 -16.69 7.71 -0.22
CA TYR A 345 -16.02 7.95 -1.49
C TYR A 345 -14.77 7.10 -1.59
N VAL A 346 -14.58 6.48 -2.74
CA VAL A 346 -13.40 5.69 -3.08
C VAL A 346 -12.87 6.08 -4.44
N THR A 347 -11.57 5.91 -4.63
CA THR A 347 -10.88 6.08 -5.89
C THR A 347 -10.44 4.72 -6.41
N THR A 348 -10.50 4.51 -7.72
CA THR A 348 -10.26 3.20 -8.32
C THR A 348 -9.05 3.20 -9.25
N GLY A 349 -8.45 2.03 -9.42
CA GLY A 349 -7.44 1.77 -10.43
C GLY A 349 -8.06 1.31 -11.76
N ASN A 350 -7.17 0.98 -12.68
CA ASN A 350 -7.47 0.56 -14.05
C ASN A 350 -8.14 -0.84 -14.14
N ASN A 351 -8.65 -1.18 -15.31
CA ASN A 351 -8.98 -2.56 -15.65
C ASN A 351 -7.71 -3.38 -15.92
N TYR A 352 -7.69 -4.67 -15.57
CA TYR A 352 -6.57 -5.58 -15.86
C TYR A 352 -6.76 -6.33 -17.19
N SER A 353 -8.01 -6.52 -17.61
CA SER A 353 -8.40 -7.22 -18.83
C SER A 353 -9.66 -6.62 -19.46
N LEU A 354 -9.82 -6.86 -20.76
CA LEU A 354 -11.01 -6.47 -21.52
C LEU A 354 -12.25 -7.32 -21.14
N PRO A 355 -13.48 -6.79 -21.29
CA PRO A 355 -13.77 -5.42 -21.75
C PRO A 355 -13.51 -4.36 -20.68
N ALA A 356 -13.23 -3.12 -21.12
CA ALA A 356 -13.12 -1.98 -20.23
C ALA A 356 -14.47 -1.69 -19.53
N THR A 357 -14.40 -1.17 -18.30
CA THR A 357 -15.58 -0.78 -17.53
C THR A 357 -15.65 0.72 -17.34
N THR A 358 -16.80 1.24 -16.94
CA THR A 358 -17.01 2.67 -16.65
C THR A 358 -16.65 3.04 -15.21
N THR A 359 -16.08 2.10 -14.46
CA THR A 359 -15.73 2.25 -13.04
C THR A 359 -14.22 2.24 -12.77
N SER A 360 -13.40 1.99 -13.81
CA SER A 360 -11.94 2.15 -13.73
C SER A 360 -11.54 3.62 -13.76
N ASP A 361 -10.44 3.96 -13.10
CA ASP A 361 -9.87 5.32 -13.05
C ASP A 361 -10.92 6.36 -12.69
N ALA A 362 -11.69 6.05 -11.65
CA ALA A 362 -12.89 6.76 -11.27
C ALA A 362 -12.87 7.23 -9.82
N ILE A 363 -13.64 8.27 -9.55
CA ILE A 363 -14.11 8.62 -8.21
C ILE A 363 -15.52 8.06 -8.09
N MET A 364 -15.78 7.27 -7.04
CA MET A 364 -17.06 6.59 -6.82
C MET A 364 -17.65 6.97 -5.46
N ALA A 365 -18.96 7.17 -5.42
CA ALA A 365 -19.73 7.31 -4.19
C ALA A 365 -20.52 6.04 -3.91
N LEU A 366 -20.31 5.47 -2.73
CA LEU A 366 -21.06 4.34 -2.21
C LEU A 366 -22.01 4.80 -1.11
N ASP A 367 -23.16 4.21 -1.05
CA ASP A 367 -24.08 4.38 0.08
C ASP A 367 -23.49 3.72 1.32
N LEU A 368 -23.39 4.46 2.42
CA LEU A 368 -22.68 4.03 3.63
C LEU A 368 -23.32 2.81 4.30
N ASP A 369 -24.64 2.67 4.21
CA ASP A 369 -25.37 1.62 4.88
C ASP A 369 -25.45 0.32 4.10
N THR A 370 -25.49 0.43 2.77
CA THR A 370 -25.77 -0.70 1.88
C THR A 370 -24.62 -1.07 0.96
N GLY A 371 -23.65 -0.19 0.78
CA GLY A 371 -22.57 -0.35 -0.19
C GLY A 371 -23.00 -0.12 -1.66
N ARG A 372 -24.27 0.22 -1.91
CA ARG A 372 -24.76 0.46 -3.27
C ARG A 372 -23.99 1.63 -3.91
N ILE A 373 -23.52 1.45 -5.14
CA ILE A 373 -22.92 2.52 -5.94
C ILE A 373 -24.00 3.57 -6.20
N VAL A 374 -23.77 4.80 -5.75
CA VAL A 374 -24.67 5.94 -5.95
C VAL A 374 -24.36 6.62 -7.28
N TRP A 375 -23.07 6.90 -7.49
CA TRP A 375 -22.53 7.39 -8.76
C TRP A 375 -21.07 6.96 -8.92
N SER A 376 -20.61 6.95 -10.18
CA SER A 376 -19.22 6.75 -10.55
C SER A 376 -18.84 7.75 -11.64
N LYS A 377 -17.78 8.52 -11.41
CA LYS A 377 -17.24 9.48 -12.37
C LYS A 377 -15.88 8.99 -12.85
N GLN A 378 -15.87 8.39 -14.02
CA GLN A 378 -14.65 7.96 -14.70
C GLN A 378 -13.90 9.17 -15.29
N MET A 379 -12.59 9.27 -15.01
CA MET A 379 -11.75 10.35 -15.53
C MET A 379 -10.93 9.93 -16.74
N LEU A 380 -10.64 8.64 -16.87
CA LEU A 380 -9.95 8.08 -18.03
C LEU A 380 -10.67 6.82 -18.52
N PRO A 381 -11.42 6.91 -19.64
CA PRO A 381 -12.04 5.73 -20.23
C PRO A 381 -11.01 4.83 -20.94
N ASN A 382 -11.33 3.53 -21.01
CA ASN A 382 -10.54 2.52 -21.73
C ASN A 382 -9.10 2.32 -21.23
N ASP A 383 -8.80 2.67 -19.98
CA ASP A 383 -7.52 2.29 -19.37
C ASP A 383 -7.57 0.81 -18.95
N VAL A 384 -7.03 -0.04 -19.80
CA VAL A 384 -6.89 -1.48 -19.56
C VAL A 384 -5.42 -1.82 -19.58
N TYR A 385 -4.86 -2.14 -18.41
CA TYR A 385 -3.43 -2.39 -18.25
C TYR A 385 -3.18 -3.51 -17.26
N ASN A 386 -2.15 -4.32 -17.54
CA ASN A 386 -1.58 -5.26 -16.59
C ASN A 386 -0.05 -5.34 -16.74
N SER A 387 0.63 -6.01 -15.82
CA SER A 387 2.08 -6.01 -15.79
C SER A 387 2.73 -6.70 -17.00
N GLY A 388 2.01 -7.49 -17.77
CA GLY A 388 2.46 -7.99 -19.09
C GLY A 388 2.77 -6.87 -20.08
N CYS A 389 2.12 -5.70 -19.92
CA CYS A 389 2.38 -4.51 -20.75
C CYS A 389 3.69 -3.79 -20.40
N SER A 390 4.26 -4.05 -19.22
CA SER A 390 5.48 -3.40 -18.72
C SER A 390 6.78 -4.00 -19.26
N THR A 391 6.72 -5.06 -20.05
CA THR A 391 7.88 -5.73 -20.64
C THR A 391 8.21 -5.18 -22.04
N THR A 392 9.46 -5.34 -22.50
CA THR A 392 9.86 -4.98 -23.86
C THR A 392 10.53 -6.20 -24.51
N PRO A 393 9.93 -6.80 -25.56
CA PRO A 393 8.58 -6.51 -26.10
C PRO A 393 7.47 -6.78 -25.09
N LYS A 394 6.26 -6.22 -25.30
CA LYS A 394 5.09 -6.48 -24.47
C LYS A 394 4.81 -7.98 -24.40
N GLY A 395 4.49 -8.47 -23.21
CA GLY A 395 4.14 -9.87 -22.97
C GLY A 395 2.80 -10.27 -23.60
N PRO A 396 2.57 -11.59 -23.83
CA PRO A 396 1.37 -12.08 -24.51
C PRO A 396 0.06 -11.85 -23.74
N THR A 397 0.13 -11.54 -22.45
CA THR A 397 -1.01 -11.25 -21.58
C THR A 397 -1.42 -9.77 -21.61
N CYS A 398 -0.61 -8.89 -22.20
CA CYS A 398 -0.97 -7.48 -22.35
C CYS A 398 -2.17 -7.34 -23.28
N PRO A 399 -3.26 -6.66 -22.86
CA PRO A 399 -4.42 -6.43 -23.70
C PRO A 399 -4.06 -5.61 -24.94
N GLU A 400 -4.70 -5.92 -26.07
CA GLU A 400 -4.59 -5.10 -27.27
C GLU A 400 -5.16 -3.71 -27.02
N GLY A 401 -4.44 -2.67 -27.47
CA GLY A 401 -4.84 -1.28 -27.24
C GLY A 401 -4.76 -0.86 -25.76
N ASN A 402 -3.86 -1.48 -24.96
CA ASN A 402 -3.71 -1.17 -23.54
C ASN A 402 -3.57 0.33 -23.27
N GLY A 403 -4.14 0.77 -22.14
CA GLY A 403 -4.04 2.12 -21.63
C GLY A 403 -2.73 2.45 -20.92
N PRO A 404 -2.61 3.66 -20.35
CA PRO A 404 -1.38 4.19 -19.74
C PRO A 404 -1.16 3.81 -18.26
N ASP A 405 -2.09 3.12 -17.60
CA ASP A 405 -2.04 2.82 -16.16
C ASP A 405 -2.11 4.10 -15.29
N TYR A 406 -3.16 4.90 -15.48
CA TYR A 406 -3.32 6.18 -14.78
C TYR A 406 -4.29 6.11 -13.59
N ASP A 407 -4.10 5.10 -12.76
CA ASP A 407 -4.87 4.89 -11.53
C ASP A 407 -5.02 6.15 -10.67
N PHE A 408 -6.08 6.15 -9.86
CA PHE A 408 -6.14 6.95 -8.65
C PHE A 408 -5.53 6.17 -7.47
N GLY A 409 -4.25 6.42 -7.17
CA GLY A 409 -3.58 5.87 -5.99
C GLY A 409 -3.81 6.71 -4.74
N SER A 410 -4.09 7.99 -4.94
CA SER A 410 -4.43 8.94 -3.88
C SER A 410 -5.90 8.82 -3.49
N PRO A 411 -6.23 8.77 -2.19
CA PRO A 411 -7.60 8.96 -1.73
C PRO A 411 -8.16 10.32 -2.16
N ALA A 412 -9.47 10.41 -2.38
CA ALA A 412 -10.12 11.70 -2.49
C ALA A 412 -10.11 12.44 -1.15
N ILE A 413 -10.04 13.76 -1.17
CA ILE A 413 -10.14 14.63 0.00
C ILE A 413 -11.49 15.36 -0.06
N LEU A 414 -12.30 15.27 0.98
CA LEU A 414 -13.53 16.07 1.10
C LEU A 414 -13.19 17.41 1.76
N VAL A 415 -13.39 18.50 1.05
CA VAL A 415 -13.07 19.85 1.53
C VAL A 415 -14.26 20.79 1.39
N SER A 416 -14.29 21.83 2.24
CA SER A 416 -15.25 22.96 2.11
C SER A 416 -14.57 24.17 1.47
N THR A 417 -15.25 24.86 0.58
CA THR A 417 -14.77 26.13 0.02
C THR A 417 -15.01 27.34 0.95
N THR A 418 -15.66 27.12 2.11
CA THR A 418 -15.73 28.16 3.16
C THR A 418 -14.37 28.34 3.81
N PRO A 419 -14.01 29.58 4.23
CA PRO A 419 -12.77 29.82 4.96
C PRO A 419 -12.63 28.87 6.15
N PHE A 420 -11.48 28.21 6.24
CA PHE A 420 -11.15 27.21 7.26
C PHE A 420 -10.49 27.91 8.46
N ASP A 421 -10.96 27.62 9.68
CA ASP A 421 -10.25 28.07 10.88
C ASP A 421 -9.06 27.13 11.15
N LYS A 422 -7.86 27.59 10.76
CA LYS A 422 -6.61 26.83 10.88
C LYS A 422 -6.24 26.50 12.34
N ALA A 423 -6.72 27.26 13.30
CA ALA A 423 -6.47 27.04 14.72
C ALA A 423 -7.36 25.92 15.28
N GLN A 424 -8.60 25.85 14.84
CA GLN A 424 -9.58 24.87 15.32
C GLN A 424 -9.62 23.59 14.48
N GLY A 425 -9.04 23.61 13.27
CA GLY A 425 -9.09 22.44 12.36
C GLY A 425 -10.51 22.15 11.84
N ALA A 426 -11.35 23.17 11.75
CA ALA A 426 -12.74 23.08 11.30
C ALA A 426 -13.14 24.26 10.42
N PRO A 427 -14.19 24.14 9.57
CA PRO A 427 -14.74 25.30 8.86
C PRO A 427 -15.15 26.40 9.83
N SER A 428 -14.83 27.63 9.50
CA SER A 428 -15.18 28.81 10.33
C SER A 428 -16.71 28.97 10.41
N GLU A 429 -17.27 28.87 11.60
CA GLU A 429 -18.71 29.12 11.83
C GLU A 429 -19.17 30.56 11.56
N SER A 430 -18.23 31.50 11.36
CA SER A 430 -18.50 32.95 11.35
C SER A 430 -18.92 33.55 10.01
N ARG A 431 -19.07 32.75 8.93
CA ARG A 431 -19.61 33.27 7.66
C ARG A 431 -20.66 32.32 7.09
N GLY A 432 -21.86 32.85 7.00
CA GLY A 432 -23.14 32.24 6.70
C GLY A 432 -23.18 31.15 5.64
N ALA A 433 -24.21 30.34 5.77
CA ALA A 433 -24.59 29.19 4.93
C ALA A 433 -24.37 29.44 3.41
N GLY A 434 -23.29 28.91 2.83
CA GLY A 434 -23.03 29.03 1.39
C GLY A 434 -21.76 28.39 0.88
N GLY A 435 -20.94 27.75 1.73
CA GLY A 435 -19.75 27.05 1.28
C GLY A 435 -20.10 25.75 0.55
N ARG A 436 -19.57 25.59 -0.66
CA ARG A 436 -19.65 24.37 -1.44
C ARG A 436 -18.65 23.37 -0.92
N GLU A 437 -19.02 22.09 -0.84
CA GLU A 437 -18.08 21.03 -0.58
C GLU A 437 -17.62 20.40 -1.91
N LEU A 438 -16.33 20.06 -1.99
CA LEU A 438 -15.70 19.44 -3.16
C LEU A 438 -14.96 18.17 -2.74
N LEU A 439 -14.89 17.21 -3.65
CA LEU A 439 -13.96 16.08 -3.57
C LEU A 439 -12.76 16.39 -4.47
N LEU A 440 -11.56 16.40 -3.88
CA LEU A 440 -10.30 16.61 -4.60
C LEU A 440 -9.58 15.28 -4.74
N ALA A 441 -9.21 14.88 -5.94
CA ALA A 441 -8.52 13.62 -6.19
C ALA A 441 -7.34 13.84 -7.14
N GLY A 442 -6.17 13.33 -6.74
CA GLY A 442 -4.96 13.32 -7.56
C GLY A 442 -4.80 12.00 -8.28
N GLN A 443 -4.40 12.03 -9.54
CA GLN A 443 -4.28 10.88 -10.43
C GLN A 443 -2.85 10.71 -10.95
N LYS A 444 -2.44 9.48 -11.26
CA LYS A 444 -1.16 9.18 -11.92
C LYS A 444 -0.98 9.90 -13.25
N SER A 445 -2.05 10.38 -13.88
CA SER A 445 -1.98 11.24 -15.08
C SER A 445 -1.29 12.59 -14.83
N GLY A 446 -1.00 12.93 -13.59
CA GLY A 446 -0.48 14.26 -13.22
C GLY A 446 -1.55 15.34 -13.11
N VAL A 447 -2.83 14.95 -13.08
CA VAL A 447 -3.96 15.87 -12.94
C VAL A 447 -4.55 15.76 -11.53
N VAL A 448 -4.88 16.92 -10.95
CA VAL A 448 -5.73 17.06 -9.76
C VAL A 448 -7.12 17.46 -10.23
N TRP A 449 -8.10 16.67 -9.82
CA TRP A 449 -9.51 16.83 -10.15
C TRP A 449 -10.28 17.37 -8.95
N ALA A 450 -11.18 18.30 -9.16
CA ALA A 450 -12.20 18.70 -8.18
C ALA A 450 -13.58 18.37 -8.72
N VAL A 451 -14.35 17.61 -7.96
CA VAL A 451 -15.71 17.23 -8.35
C VAL A 451 -16.73 17.60 -7.27
N ASP A 452 -17.95 17.85 -7.70
CA ASP A 452 -19.07 18.16 -6.83
C ASP A 452 -19.77 16.88 -6.35
N PRO A 453 -19.73 16.56 -5.04
CA PRO A 453 -20.39 15.38 -4.51
C PRO A 453 -21.92 15.43 -4.58
N ASP A 454 -22.53 16.62 -4.69
CA ASP A 454 -23.98 16.83 -4.78
C ASP A 454 -24.51 16.78 -6.22
N LYS A 455 -23.59 16.68 -7.21
CA LYS A 455 -23.90 16.63 -8.64
C LYS A 455 -23.27 15.42 -9.32
N ASP A 456 -23.37 14.26 -8.69
CA ASP A 456 -22.89 12.97 -9.22
C ASP A 456 -21.43 13.00 -9.72
N GLY A 457 -20.59 13.79 -9.04
CA GLY A 457 -19.18 13.90 -9.39
C GLY A 457 -18.92 14.81 -10.60
N GLU A 458 -19.80 15.79 -10.90
CA GLU A 458 -19.52 16.81 -11.93
C GLU A 458 -18.17 17.46 -11.70
N VAL A 459 -17.32 17.52 -12.74
CA VAL A 459 -16.00 18.16 -12.67
C VAL A 459 -16.17 19.66 -12.58
N MET A 460 -15.63 20.24 -11.54
CA MET A 460 -15.67 21.68 -11.28
C MET A 460 -14.46 22.40 -11.82
N TRP A 461 -13.29 21.77 -11.65
CA TRP A 461 -12.03 22.19 -12.23
C TRP A 461 -11.05 21.01 -12.28
N GLU A 462 -10.07 21.14 -13.14
CA GLU A 462 -8.93 20.24 -13.24
C GLU A 462 -7.64 21.03 -13.38
N THR A 463 -6.54 20.55 -12.81
CA THR A 463 -5.25 21.22 -12.91
C THR A 463 -4.13 20.20 -13.06
N ARG A 464 -3.32 20.37 -14.11
CA ARG A 464 -2.14 19.55 -14.32
C ARG A 464 -0.98 20.03 -13.46
N VAL A 465 -0.47 19.14 -12.61
CA VAL A 465 0.67 19.39 -11.71
C VAL A 465 1.92 18.63 -12.11
N GLY A 466 1.79 17.60 -12.95
CA GLY A 466 2.89 16.74 -13.41
C GLY A 466 2.68 16.20 -14.82
N GLN A 467 3.66 15.46 -15.32
CA GLN A 467 3.61 14.81 -16.65
C GLN A 467 2.74 13.55 -16.64
N GLY A 468 2.76 12.83 -15.53
CA GLY A 468 2.10 11.55 -15.40
C GLY A 468 2.96 10.37 -15.83
N GLY A 469 2.45 9.16 -15.60
CA GLY A 469 3.09 7.89 -15.93
C GLY A 469 2.69 6.78 -14.96
N ILE A 470 3.12 5.55 -15.21
CA ILE A 470 2.87 4.39 -14.33
C ILE A 470 3.35 4.67 -12.89
N ASN A 471 4.48 5.37 -12.74
CA ASN A 471 5.02 5.82 -11.45
C ASN A 471 5.09 7.36 -11.40
N GLY A 472 4.27 8.02 -12.18
CA GLY A 472 4.23 9.48 -12.31
C GLY A 472 3.00 10.11 -11.68
N GLY A 473 2.85 11.40 -11.86
CA GLY A 473 1.72 12.17 -11.38
C GLY A 473 1.54 12.15 -9.87
N VAL A 474 0.30 12.30 -9.40
CA VAL A 474 -0.03 12.26 -7.98
C VAL A 474 -0.21 10.79 -7.55
N GLN A 475 0.85 10.24 -6.95
CA GLN A 475 0.96 8.80 -6.72
C GLN A 475 0.22 8.32 -5.46
N TRP A 476 0.41 8.99 -4.29
CA TRP A 476 -0.02 8.42 -3.00
C TRP A 476 -1.04 9.26 -2.26
N GLY A 477 -0.81 10.55 -2.12
CA GLY A 477 -1.76 11.35 -1.36
C GLY A 477 -1.40 12.83 -1.32
N MET A 478 -2.43 13.64 -1.45
CA MET A 478 -2.40 15.08 -1.28
C MET A 478 -2.63 15.45 0.19
N ALA A 479 -2.41 16.71 0.53
CA ALA A 479 -2.83 17.29 1.80
C ALA A 479 -3.59 18.60 1.55
N SER A 480 -4.47 18.97 2.48
CA SER A 480 -5.21 20.24 2.37
C SER A 480 -5.32 20.91 3.73
N ASP A 481 -5.08 22.21 3.77
CA ASP A 481 -5.25 23.06 4.96
C ASP A 481 -6.59 23.84 4.96
N GLY A 482 -7.49 23.48 4.02
CA GLY A 482 -8.80 24.10 3.86
C GLY A 482 -8.82 25.37 3.00
N GLU A 483 -7.66 25.93 2.65
CA GLU A 483 -7.51 27.04 1.70
C GLU A 483 -6.86 26.56 0.40
N TYR A 484 -5.84 25.70 0.55
CA TYR A 484 -5.08 25.12 -0.54
C TYR A 484 -5.09 23.61 -0.47
N VAL A 485 -4.97 22.95 -1.63
CA VAL A 485 -4.56 21.56 -1.74
C VAL A 485 -3.12 21.51 -2.25
N TYR A 486 -2.31 20.72 -1.55
CA TYR A 486 -0.92 20.47 -1.88
C TYR A 486 -0.82 19.13 -2.59
N ALA A 487 -0.22 19.14 -3.78
CA ALA A 487 -0.05 17.96 -4.61
C ALA A 487 1.43 17.76 -4.96
N ALA A 488 1.98 16.61 -4.54
CA ALA A 488 3.29 16.17 -4.95
C ALA A 488 3.17 15.37 -6.25
N SER A 489 4.00 15.69 -7.24
CA SER A 489 4.11 14.91 -8.48
C SER A 489 5.35 14.01 -8.41
N SER A 490 5.16 12.72 -8.61
CA SER A 490 6.26 11.77 -8.70
C SER A 490 7.02 11.99 -10.01
N ASP A 491 6.38 11.80 -11.15
CA ASP A 491 6.96 11.86 -12.50
C ASP A 491 8.31 11.10 -12.61
N ALA A 492 8.45 10.05 -11.76
CA ALA A 492 9.67 9.24 -11.73
C ALA A 492 9.77 8.37 -12.98
N VAL A 493 10.92 8.43 -13.62
CA VAL A 493 11.26 7.57 -14.76
C VAL A 493 12.28 6.53 -14.32
N ALA A 494 12.03 5.27 -14.67
CA ALA A 494 12.94 4.18 -14.38
C ALA A 494 13.21 3.34 -15.63
N THR A 495 14.48 3.03 -15.88
CA THR A 495 14.88 2.02 -16.84
C THR A 495 14.86 0.65 -16.18
N ARG A 496 14.17 -0.29 -16.80
CA ARG A 496 14.13 -1.68 -16.34
C ARG A 496 15.25 -2.47 -16.99
N THR A 497 16.10 -3.09 -16.18
CA THR A 497 17.10 -4.08 -16.60
C THR A 497 16.59 -5.49 -16.29
N ALA A 498 17.33 -6.52 -16.64
CA ALA A 498 16.99 -7.92 -16.30
C ALA A 498 16.91 -8.15 -14.77
N THR A 499 17.65 -7.37 -13.99
CA THR A 499 17.82 -7.60 -12.54
C THR A 499 17.39 -6.42 -11.65
N ALA A 500 17.16 -5.23 -12.24
CA ALA A 500 16.89 -4.02 -11.45
C ALA A 500 15.99 -3.02 -12.20
N ARG A 501 15.43 -2.08 -11.43
CA ARG A 501 14.92 -0.80 -11.93
C ARG A 501 15.90 0.29 -11.51
N ILE A 502 16.36 1.07 -12.46
CA ILE A 502 17.30 2.17 -12.25
C ILE A 502 16.54 3.47 -12.48
N LEU A 503 16.41 4.26 -11.45
CA LEU A 503 15.76 5.56 -11.51
C LEU A 503 16.62 6.57 -12.29
N ASP A 504 15.97 7.43 -13.09
CA ASP A 504 16.64 8.54 -13.74
C ASP A 504 16.86 9.68 -12.72
N PRO A 505 18.13 10.06 -12.45
CA PRO A 505 18.42 11.08 -11.45
C PRO A 505 18.09 12.52 -11.90
N LYS A 506 17.75 12.71 -13.17
CA LYS A 506 17.45 14.02 -13.76
C LYS A 506 15.96 14.28 -13.89
N VAL A 507 15.12 13.24 -13.71
CA VAL A 507 13.69 13.32 -13.94
C VAL A 507 12.90 13.07 -12.63
N GLY A 508 11.98 13.97 -12.36
CA GLY A 508 11.07 13.88 -11.21
C GLY A 508 10.19 15.12 -11.14
N GLY A 509 9.02 14.96 -10.55
CA GLY A 509 8.10 16.05 -10.27
C GLY A 509 8.37 16.70 -8.92
N GLY A 510 7.82 17.88 -8.73
CA GLY A 510 7.92 18.69 -7.51
C GLY A 510 6.62 18.77 -6.73
N LEU A 511 6.48 19.85 -6.00
CA LEU A 511 5.33 20.15 -5.15
C LEU A 511 4.57 21.37 -5.68
N SER A 512 3.24 21.30 -5.71
CA SER A 512 2.36 22.40 -6.11
C SER A 512 1.35 22.70 -5.02
N ALA A 513 1.02 23.98 -4.82
CA ALA A 513 -0.15 24.42 -4.07
C ALA A 513 -1.20 24.95 -5.03
N LEU A 514 -2.42 24.45 -4.92
CA LEU A 514 -3.56 24.88 -5.73
C LEU A 514 -4.64 25.48 -4.83
N ARG A 515 -5.29 26.51 -5.29
CA ARG A 515 -6.45 27.09 -4.61
C ARG A 515 -7.65 26.13 -4.74
N ILE A 516 -8.29 25.81 -3.64
CA ILE A 516 -9.43 24.86 -3.63
C ILE A 516 -10.59 25.39 -4.47
N ALA A 517 -10.84 26.70 -4.45
CA ALA A 517 -12.02 27.30 -5.09
C ALA A 517 -12.05 27.11 -6.62
N ASP A 518 -10.91 27.15 -7.29
CA ASP A 518 -10.82 27.23 -8.75
C ASP A 518 -9.66 26.42 -9.38
N GLY A 519 -8.86 25.74 -8.57
CA GLY A 519 -7.72 24.95 -9.04
C GLY A 519 -6.52 25.77 -9.51
N SER A 520 -6.53 27.11 -9.37
CA SER A 520 -5.40 27.95 -9.79
C SER A 520 -4.14 27.63 -8.99
N THR A 521 -3.01 27.55 -9.68
CA THR A 521 -1.71 27.32 -9.04
C THR A 521 -1.29 28.58 -8.27
N VAL A 522 -1.02 28.41 -6.97
CA VAL A 522 -0.53 29.49 -6.09
C VAL A 522 1.00 29.57 -6.16
N TRP A 523 1.67 28.41 -6.02
CA TRP A 523 3.11 28.29 -6.18
C TRP A 523 3.49 26.87 -6.61
N ARG A 524 4.71 26.73 -7.14
CA ARG A 524 5.34 25.45 -7.44
C ARG A 524 6.76 25.44 -6.89
N ALA A 525 7.13 24.38 -6.20
CA ALA A 525 8.49 24.09 -5.78
C ALA A 525 9.06 23.01 -6.69
N ALA A 526 10.16 23.32 -7.37
CA ALA A 526 10.86 22.36 -8.21
C ALA A 526 11.47 21.22 -7.34
N PRO A 527 11.63 20.00 -7.89
CA PRO A 527 12.34 18.94 -7.20
C PRO A 527 13.83 19.31 -7.01
N ALA A 528 14.40 18.92 -5.88
CA ALA A 528 15.81 19.15 -5.62
C ALA A 528 16.66 18.16 -6.46
N PRO A 529 17.76 18.57 -7.10
CA PRO A 529 18.58 17.69 -7.92
C PRO A 529 19.27 16.61 -7.08
N CYS A 530 19.43 15.42 -7.65
CA CYS A 530 20.13 14.30 -7.00
C CYS A 530 21.65 14.45 -6.86
N ALA A 531 22.27 15.43 -7.50
CA ALA A 531 23.71 15.51 -7.70
C ALA A 531 24.27 14.19 -8.28
N ASP A 532 25.38 13.69 -7.76
CA ASP A 532 26.02 12.45 -8.23
C ASP A 532 25.60 11.20 -7.44
N ARG A 533 24.48 11.26 -6.71
CA ARG A 533 24.01 10.12 -5.89
C ARG A 533 23.50 8.99 -6.78
N PRO A 534 24.05 7.77 -6.68
CA PRO A 534 23.59 6.64 -7.47
C PRO A 534 22.18 6.19 -7.02
N ASN A 535 21.36 5.70 -7.97
CA ASN A 535 19.98 5.26 -7.75
C ASN A 535 19.09 6.27 -7.02
N CYS A 536 19.32 7.53 -7.28
CA CYS A 536 18.52 8.63 -6.80
C CYS A 536 17.48 9.01 -7.85
N SER A 537 16.35 9.55 -7.42
CA SER A 537 15.42 10.34 -8.23
C SER A 537 14.94 11.51 -7.39
N PRO A 538 14.87 12.71 -7.96
CA PRO A 538 14.37 13.87 -7.24
C PRO A 538 12.85 13.86 -7.05
N ALA A 539 12.17 12.84 -7.53
CA ALA A 539 10.71 12.71 -7.55
C ALA A 539 10.10 12.80 -6.15
N GLN A 540 9.16 13.72 -5.97
CA GLN A 540 8.37 13.84 -4.73
C GLN A 540 7.14 12.93 -4.85
N SER A 541 7.27 11.70 -4.39
CA SER A 541 6.24 10.68 -4.57
C SER A 541 5.42 10.40 -3.31
N ALA A 542 5.99 10.58 -2.11
CA ALA A 542 5.31 10.27 -0.86
C ALA A 542 4.07 11.12 -0.62
N ALA A 543 3.11 10.56 0.11
CA ALA A 543 1.94 11.30 0.55
C ALA A 543 2.35 12.50 1.43
N LEU A 544 1.69 13.62 1.21
CA LEU A 544 1.94 14.86 1.92
C LEU A 544 1.30 14.88 3.29
N THR A 545 1.81 15.74 4.15
CA THR A 545 1.22 16.04 5.47
C THR A 545 1.31 17.53 5.73
N ALA A 546 0.20 18.17 6.07
CA ALA A 546 0.15 19.58 6.36
C ALA A 546 -0.10 19.85 7.85
N ILE A 547 0.50 20.91 8.35
CA ILE A 547 0.23 21.55 9.64
C ILE A 547 0.12 23.05 9.40
N PRO A 548 -0.31 23.88 10.35
CA PRO A 548 -0.38 25.32 10.14
C PRO A 548 0.93 25.92 9.65
N GLY A 549 0.92 26.46 8.43
CA GLY A 549 2.08 27.12 7.80
C GLY A 549 3.13 26.20 7.18
N VAL A 550 2.97 24.87 7.26
CA VAL A 550 3.99 23.91 6.78
C VAL A 550 3.35 22.75 6.03
N VAL A 551 3.99 22.29 4.95
CA VAL A 551 3.71 21.00 4.31
C VAL A 551 4.98 20.15 4.27
N PHE A 552 4.90 18.89 4.76
CA PHE A 552 5.97 17.92 4.72
C PHE A 552 5.84 17.05 3.47
N SER A 553 6.96 16.83 2.77
CA SER A 553 7.05 16.00 1.58
C SER A 553 8.30 15.12 1.65
N GLY A 554 8.12 13.83 1.46
CA GLY A 554 9.20 12.86 1.27
C GLY A 554 9.48 12.65 -0.22
N ALA A 555 10.71 12.28 -0.57
CA ALA A 555 11.13 12.08 -1.94
C ALA A 555 11.98 10.81 -2.12
N LEU A 556 12.08 10.35 -3.37
CA LEU A 556 12.87 9.16 -3.71
C LEU A 556 14.38 9.38 -3.55
N ASP A 557 14.83 10.64 -3.40
CA ASP A 557 16.20 10.99 -3.02
C ASP A 557 16.51 10.74 -1.53
N GLY A 558 15.51 10.29 -0.75
CA GLY A 558 15.63 9.98 0.67
C GLY A 558 15.54 11.20 1.59
N HIS A 559 15.23 12.35 1.06
CA HIS A 559 15.02 13.56 1.85
C HIS A 559 13.58 13.68 2.34
N LEU A 560 13.42 14.08 3.60
CA LEU A 560 12.18 14.61 4.13
C LEU A 560 12.32 16.13 4.25
N ARG A 561 11.48 16.85 3.49
CA ARG A 561 11.49 18.33 3.45
C ARG A 561 10.22 18.89 4.03
N ALA A 562 10.35 20.03 4.71
CA ALA A 562 9.23 20.87 5.11
C ALA A 562 9.24 22.16 4.28
N TYR A 563 8.11 22.48 3.70
CA TYR A 563 7.90 23.65 2.84
C TYR A 563 6.97 24.64 3.53
N SER A 564 7.24 25.92 3.38
CA SER A 564 6.30 26.99 3.75
C SER A 564 5.03 26.91 2.88
N THR A 565 3.86 26.89 3.50
CA THR A 565 2.58 26.89 2.75
C THR A 565 2.33 28.19 1.99
N ARG A 566 3.01 29.28 2.38
CA ARG A 566 2.84 30.59 1.78
C ARG A 566 3.43 30.68 0.37
N ASP A 567 4.64 30.12 0.18
CA ASP A 567 5.46 30.38 -1.02
C ASP A 567 6.24 29.15 -1.52
N GLY A 568 6.10 27.99 -0.87
CA GLY A 568 6.80 26.77 -1.26
C GLY A 568 8.30 26.74 -0.97
N THR A 569 8.83 27.69 -0.19
CA THR A 569 10.24 27.67 0.23
C THR A 569 10.51 26.54 1.20
N VAL A 570 11.68 25.89 1.06
CA VAL A 570 12.12 24.84 2.01
C VAL A 570 12.57 25.49 3.30
N ILE A 571 11.93 25.16 4.42
CA ILE A 571 12.25 25.67 5.76
C ILE A 571 12.98 24.65 6.63
N TRP A 572 12.96 23.37 6.25
CA TRP A 572 13.67 22.29 6.90
C TRP A 572 13.91 21.15 5.89
N ASP A 573 15.09 20.55 5.94
CA ASP A 573 15.49 19.45 5.05
C ASP A 573 16.37 18.47 5.82
N VAL A 574 16.08 17.19 5.70
CA VAL A 574 16.86 16.12 6.32
C VAL A 574 17.09 14.99 5.32
N ASP A 575 18.36 14.68 5.06
CA ASP A 575 18.78 13.47 4.37
C ASP A 575 18.70 12.27 5.32
N THR A 576 17.87 11.29 4.98
CA THR A 576 17.66 10.09 5.79
C THR A 576 18.52 8.91 5.33
N ILE A 577 19.24 9.01 4.19
CA ILE A 577 20.08 7.92 3.66
C ILE A 577 21.40 7.85 4.41
N ARG A 578 21.37 7.20 5.56
CA ARG A 578 22.55 6.92 6.40
C ARG A 578 22.27 5.73 7.31
N SER A 579 23.28 5.20 7.96
CA SER A 579 23.14 4.23 9.05
C SER A 579 22.68 4.92 10.33
N TYR A 580 21.94 4.17 11.16
CA TYR A 580 21.38 4.66 12.41
C TYR A 580 21.69 3.72 13.58
N ASP A 581 22.07 4.31 14.71
CA ASP A 581 21.99 3.64 15.99
C ASP A 581 20.52 3.60 16.42
N THR A 582 19.99 2.40 16.58
CA THR A 582 18.57 2.21 16.85
C THR A 582 18.30 1.88 18.31
N VAL A 583 17.16 2.34 18.82
CA VAL A 583 16.74 2.08 20.22
C VAL A 583 16.47 0.59 20.51
N ASN A 584 16.31 -0.23 19.50
CA ASN A 584 16.09 -1.68 19.62
C ASN A 584 17.33 -2.53 19.23
N GLY A 585 18.48 -1.89 18.97
CA GLY A 585 19.73 -2.57 18.65
C GLY A 585 19.81 -3.23 17.26
N VAL A 586 18.79 -3.07 16.43
CA VAL A 586 18.76 -3.57 15.05
C VAL A 586 19.63 -2.67 14.16
N LYS A 587 20.53 -3.25 13.37
CA LYS A 587 21.25 -2.50 12.34
C LYS A 587 20.27 -1.97 11.31
N ALA A 588 20.22 -0.65 11.14
CA ALA A 588 19.27 -0.03 10.22
C ALA A 588 19.91 1.08 9.40
N SER A 589 19.37 1.28 8.22
CA SER A 589 19.72 2.40 7.33
C SER A 589 18.46 2.99 6.73
N GLY A 590 18.53 4.29 6.42
CA GLY A 590 17.49 4.95 5.65
C GLY A 590 17.67 4.73 4.16
N GLY A 591 16.63 5.04 3.42
CA GLY A 591 16.53 4.92 1.97
C GLY A 591 15.51 5.91 1.39
N ALA A 592 14.92 5.60 0.26
CA ALA A 592 13.89 6.42 -0.38
C ALA A 592 12.67 6.61 0.56
N ILE A 593 12.07 7.79 0.52
CA ILE A 593 10.81 8.07 1.21
C ILE A 593 9.70 8.13 0.16
N ASP A 594 8.76 7.18 0.27
CA ASP A 594 7.66 7.02 -0.66
C ASP A 594 6.44 6.48 0.10
N GLY A 595 5.31 6.26 -0.59
CA GLY A 595 4.11 5.71 0.03
C GLY A 595 3.46 6.67 1.03
N PRO A 596 3.35 6.30 2.32
CA PRO A 596 2.52 7.02 3.28
C PRO A 596 3.06 8.39 3.73
N GLY A 597 4.34 8.71 3.50
CA GLY A 597 4.94 9.97 3.94
C GLY A 597 5.05 10.10 5.46
N ALA A 598 5.17 11.35 5.93
CA ALA A 598 5.31 11.67 7.34
C ALA A 598 3.97 11.70 8.09
N VAL A 599 4.03 11.48 9.41
CA VAL A 599 2.93 11.67 10.36
C VAL A 599 3.38 12.68 11.41
N VAL A 600 2.53 13.66 11.72
CA VAL A 600 2.82 14.71 12.72
C VAL A 600 1.80 14.65 13.84
N SER A 601 2.25 14.44 15.06
CA SER A 601 1.39 14.37 16.25
C SER A 601 2.17 14.64 17.53
N GLY A 602 1.60 15.41 18.44
CA GLY A 602 2.14 15.61 19.79
C GLY A 602 3.56 16.20 19.84
N GLY A 603 3.91 17.11 18.94
CA GLY A 603 5.21 17.75 18.88
C GLY A 603 6.30 16.92 18.17
N MET A 604 5.91 15.84 17.49
CA MET A 604 6.84 14.92 16.84
C MET A 604 6.46 14.67 15.37
N VAL A 605 7.48 14.40 14.57
CA VAL A 605 7.36 13.97 13.16
C VAL A 605 7.90 12.55 13.06
N PHE A 606 7.08 11.62 12.57
CA PHE A 606 7.44 10.23 12.35
C PHE A 606 7.47 9.93 10.86
N VAL A 607 8.50 9.26 10.38
CA VAL A 607 8.61 8.86 8.97
C VAL A 607 9.36 7.55 8.82
N ASN A 608 8.86 6.67 7.96
CA ASN A 608 9.60 5.53 7.47
C ASN A 608 10.57 5.95 6.36
N SER A 609 11.79 5.46 6.41
CA SER A 609 12.80 5.66 5.38
C SER A 609 13.33 4.32 4.88
N GLY A 610 13.14 4.05 3.55
CA GLY A 610 13.52 2.80 2.93
C GLY A 610 12.46 2.15 2.05
N TYR A 611 11.60 2.91 1.41
CA TYR A 611 10.61 2.37 0.49
C TYR A 611 11.26 1.97 -0.84
N MET A 612 11.60 0.68 -0.99
CA MET A 612 12.40 0.22 -2.15
C MET A 612 11.59 -0.12 -3.40
N ARG A 613 10.25 -0.09 -3.37
CA ARG A 613 9.44 -0.38 -4.57
C ARG A 613 9.72 0.64 -5.66
N PHE A 614 9.53 0.23 -6.91
CA PHE A 614 9.75 1.07 -8.09
C PHE A 614 11.19 1.55 -8.33
N GLY A 615 12.18 0.96 -7.66
CA GLY A 615 13.59 1.30 -7.82
C GLY A 615 14.15 2.25 -6.75
N GLY A 616 13.34 2.63 -5.77
CA GLY A 616 13.78 3.42 -4.63
C GLY A 616 14.89 2.74 -3.83
N GLN A 617 15.75 3.53 -3.17
CA GLN A 617 16.80 3.00 -2.32
C GLN A 617 16.23 2.25 -1.12
N PRO A 618 16.69 1.01 -0.84
CA PRO A 618 16.22 0.24 0.31
C PRO A 618 16.62 0.88 1.64
N GLY A 619 15.86 0.54 2.69
CA GLY A 619 16.11 0.91 4.08
C GLY A 619 15.07 0.25 4.99
N ASN A 620 15.35 0.23 6.28
CA ASN A 620 14.54 -0.50 7.26
C ASN A 620 14.37 0.28 8.57
N VAL A 621 14.13 1.60 8.49
CA VAL A 621 14.11 2.43 9.68
C VAL A 621 12.84 3.29 9.79
N LEU A 622 12.30 3.37 11.00
CA LEU A 622 11.36 4.41 11.43
C LEU A 622 12.15 5.49 12.19
N LEU A 623 11.99 6.72 11.78
CA LEU A 623 12.63 7.89 12.36
C LEU A 623 11.60 8.76 13.09
N ALA A 624 11.95 9.25 14.26
CA ALA A 624 11.15 10.22 15.01
C ALA A 624 11.97 11.49 15.26
N PHE A 625 11.43 12.61 14.83
CA PHE A 625 12.03 13.94 15.03
C PHE A 625 11.20 14.73 16.02
N ALA A 626 11.88 15.51 16.87
CA ALA A 626 11.27 16.40 17.85
C ALA A 626 12.16 17.61 18.09
N LEU A 627 11.68 18.57 18.89
CA LEU A 627 12.52 19.61 19.45
C LEU A 627 13.54 19.01 20.45
N PRO A 628 14.74 19.57 20.54
CA PRO A 628 15.76 19.16 21.50
C PRO A 628 15.30 19.17 22.95
#